data_cfa1b7ef1a96d3ddcc8e8d61272e4faa
#
_entry.id   cfa1b7ef1a96d3ddcc8e8d61272e4faa
#
_cell.length_a   1.000
_cell.length_b   1.000
_cell.length_c   1.000
_cell.angle_alpha   90.00
_cell.angle_beta   90.00
_cell.angle_gamma   90.00
#
_symmetry.space_group_name_H-M   'P 1'
#
loop_
_entity.id
_entity.type
_entity.pdbx_description
1 polymer ?
#
loop_
_entity_poly.entity_id
_entity_poly.type
_entity_poly.pdbx_seq_one_letter_code
_entity_poly.pdbx_strand_id
1 'polypeptide(L)'
;MPRAPSCALLIALPLAALAAGTDLAQTILQRIARPGSAQVAFIEVSYRSMLDRPLITSGTMKWLGGDKLERDVEKPYKAVAKIGDGQMSVERAGHPPQTMPISRAPQMGAILAGFRALLGGDTQALARDFEVQADGNPAHWVLTLTPRSDELKHRVQSIVVDGRDDAPRCMTLNETDGDTTITLLGALADKGLRSTAPQQSAVAALCRND
;
A
#
# COMPACT_ATOMS: atom_id res chain seq x y z
N MET A 1 71.03 -6.66 -6.55
CA MET A 1 69.82 -5.85 -6.82
C MET A 1 68.62 -6.66 -6.39
N PRO A 2 67.98 -6.37 -5.26
CA PRO A 2 66.79 -7.12 -4.78
C PRO A 2 65.53 -6.49 -5.33
N ARG A 3 64.65 -7.35 -5.83
CA ARG A 3 63.30 -7.03 -6.30
C ARG A 3 62.38 -6.91 -5.10
N ALA A 4 61.64 -5.77 -4.99
CA ALA A 4 60.57 -5.55 -4.02
C ALA A 4 59.27 -6.24 -4.45
N PRO A 5 58.49 -6.85 -3.53
CA PRO A 5 57.16 -7.38 -3.84
C PRO A 5 56.11 -6.26 -3.78
N SER A 6 55.34 -6.13 -4.88
CA SER A 6 54.13 -5.27 -4.93
C SER A 6 53.01 -5.88 -4.11
N CYS A 7 52.64 -5.24 -3.03
CA CYS A 7 51.44 -5.58 -2.25
C CYS A 7 50.20 -5.02 -2.94
N ALA A 8 49.38 -5.89 -3.54
CA ALA A 8 48.08 -5.51 -4.06
C ALA A 8 47.07 -5.44 -2.91
N LEU A 9 46.63 -4.22 -2.58
CA LEU A 9 45.61 -3.97 -1.57
C LEU A 9 44.23 -4.26 -2.20
N LEU A 10 43.64 -5.40 -1.86
CA LEU A 10 42.23 -5.73 -2.20
C LEU A 10 41.30 -4.95 -1.30
N ILE A 11 40.64 -3.95 -1.85
CA ILE A 11 39.58 -3.21 -1.17
C ILE A 11 38.32 -4.05 -1.26
N ALA A 12 37.96 -4.73 -0.17
CA ALA A 12 36.64 -5.38 -0.01
C ALA A 12 35.58 -4.32 0.29
N LEU A 13 34.69 -4.03 -0.66
CA LEU A 13 33.50 -3.21 -0.42
C LEU A 13 32.50 -4.02 0.44
N PRO A 14 31.87 -3.39 1.45
CA PRO A 14 30.88 -4.07 2.26
C PRO A 14 29.56 -4.25 1.50
N LEU A 15 29.16 -5.49 1.27
CA LEU A 15 27.86 -5.91 0.72
C LEU A 15 26.72 -5.90 1.78
N ALA A 16 26.88 -5.15 2.88
CA ALA A 16 26.04 -5.26 4.06
C ALA A 16 24.70 -4.49 3.99
N ALA A 17 24.52 -3.55 3.06
CA ALA A 17 23.34 -2.67 3.06
C ALA A 17 22.06 -3.35 2.53
N LEU A 18 22.14 -4.33 1.64
CA LEU A 18 20.98 -5.02 1.07
C LEU A 18 20.33 -6.03 2.03
N ALA A 19 21.09 -6.59 2.96
CA ALA A 19 20.58 -7.56 3.92
C ALA A 19 19.75 -6.93 5.04
N ALA A 20 20.04 -5.69 5.43
CA ALA A 20 19.33 -5.00 6.52
C ALA A 20 17.88 -4.61 6.15
N GLY A 21 17.63 -4.26 4.89
CA GLY A 21 16.29 -3.86 4.43
C GLY A 21 15.30 -5.03 4.33
N THR A 22 15.76 -6.22 4.00
CA THR A 22 14.92 -7.42 3.94
C THR A 22 14.52 -7.91 5.32
N ASP A 23 15.40 -7.80 6.32
CA ASP A 23 15.13 -8.16 7.71
C ASP A 23 14.09 -7.21 8.34
N LEU A 24 14.23 -5.91 8.11
CA LEU A 24 13.25 -4.91 8.56
C LEU A 24 11.87 -5.15 7.94
N ALA A 25 11.79 -5.37 6.62
CA ALA A 25 10.53 -5.65 5.95
C ALA A 25 9.83 -6.87 6.53
N GLN A 26 10.58 -7.96 6.76
CA GLN A 26 10.03 -9.18 7.35
C GLN A 26 9.53 -8.94 8.77
N THR A 27 10.29 -8.20 9.58
CA THR A 27 9.91 -7.85 10.95
C THR A 27 8.60 -7.04 10.98
N ILE A 28 8.47 -6.03 10.10
CA ILE A 28 7.27 -5.21 9.99
C ILE A 28 6.08 -6.08 9.58
N LEU A 29 6.22 -6.87 8.51
CA LEU A 29 5.15 -7.70 7.98
C LEU A 29 4.63 -8.72 9.01
N GLN A 30 5.51 -9.30 9.82
CA GLN A 30 5.11 -10.17 10.92
C GLN A 30 4.33 -9.44 12.02
N ARG A 31 4.68 -8.19 12.32
CA ARG A 31 3.99 -7.38 13.34
C ARG A 31 2.61 -6.92 12.93
N ILE A 32 2.43 -6.53 11.68
CA ILE A 32 1.14 -6.04 11.17
C ILE A 32 0.19 -7.16 10.79
N ALA A 33 0.67 -8.40 10.66
CA ALA A 33 -0.15 -9.55 10.33
C ALA A 33 -1.30 -9.74 11.33
N ARG A 34 -2.51 -9.88 10.80
CA ARG A 34 -3.73 -10.16 11.58
C ARG A 34 -4.31 -11.49 11.12
N PRO A 35 -4.19 -12.57 11.90
CA PRO A 35 -4.67 -13.90 11.51
C PRO A 35 -6.19 -14.02 11.42
N GLY A 36 -6.92 -13.03 11.87
CA GLY A 36 -8.39 -13.01 11.84
C GLY A 36 -8.96 -11.87 11.03
N SER A 37 -10.28 -11.65 11.14
CA SER A 37 -10.95 -10.50 10.52
C SER A 37 -10.49 -9.21 11.19
N ALA A 38 -10.29 -8.17 10.39
CA ALA A 38 -9.93 -6.83 10.85
C ALA A 38 -10.80 -5.78 10.15
N GLN A 39 -11.09 -4.70 10.87
CA GLN A 39 -11.84 -3.57 10.33
C GLN A 39 -11.09 -2.28 10.63
N VAL A 40 -11.08 -1.37 9.65
CA VAL A 40 -10.40 -0.08 9.78
C VAL A 40 -11.20 1.01 9.06
N ALA A 41 -11.37 2.17 9.69
CA ALA A 41 -11.89 3.35 9.03
C ALA A 41 -10.89 3.87 7.99
N PHE A 42 -11.37 4.43 6.88
CA PHE A 42 -10.52 5.04 5.87
C PHE A 42 -11.06 6.38 5.39
N ILE A 43 -10.14 7.27 5.00
CA ILE A 43 -10.38 8.39 4.12
C ILE A 43 -9.39 8.27 2.96
N GLU A 44 -9.91 8.25 1.76
CA GLU A 44 -9.14 8.16 0.53
C GLU A 44 -9.25 9.48 -0.25
N VAL A 45 -8.12 10.01 -0.65
CA VAL A 45 -8.01 11.24 -1.46
C VAL A 45 -7.32 10.87 -2.76
N SER A 46 -8.06 10.92 -3.87
CA SER A 46 -7.56 10.59 -5.20
C SER A 46 -7.31 11.86 -5.99
N TYR A 47 -6.05 12.07 -6.34
CA TYR A 47 -5.58 13.14 -7.21
C TYR A 47 -5.49 12.60 -8.62
N ARG A 48 -6.33 13.13 -9.51
CA ARG A 48 -6.43 12.71 -10.91
C ARG A 48 -6.03 13.88 -11.82
N SER A 49 -5.13 13.62 -12.75
CA SER A 49 -4.60 14.64 -13.68
C SER A 49 -5.69 15.36 -14.49
N MET A 50 -6.82 14.68 -14.73
CA MET A 50 -7.97 15.24 -15.46
C MET A 50 -8.97 16.00 -14.59
N LEU A 51 -8.74 16.11 -13.28
CA LEU A 51 -9.67 16.75 -12.35
C LEU A 51 -9.03 17.95 -11.65
N ASP A 52 -9.76 19.07 -11.60
CA ASP A 52 -9.31 20.28 -10.90
C ASP A 52 -9.30 20.13 -9.35
N ARG A 53 -10.02 19.15 -8.84
CA ARG A 53 -10.11 18.87 -7.39
C ARG A 53 -9.99 17.40 -7.12
N PRO A 54 -9.39 17.00 -5.98
CA PRO A 54 -9.30 15.61 -5.61
C PRO A 54 -10.68 15.02 -5.32
N LEU A 55 -10.83 13.74 -5.60
CA LEU A 55 -11.97 12.94 -5.15
C LEU A 55 -11.70 12.47 -3.72
N ILE A 56 -12.67 12.69 -2.83
CA ILE A 56 -12.57 12.25 -1.44
C ILE A 56 -13.66 11.23 -1.18
N THR A 57 -13.27 10.04 -0.74
CA THR A 57 -14.18 8.99 -0.28
C THR A 57 -13.83 8.59 1.12
N SER A 58 -14.82 8.21 1.92
CA SER A 58 -14.60 7.70 3.28
C SER A 58 -15.56 6.58 3.63
N GLY A 59 -15.16 5.76 4.58
CA GLY A 59 -15.95 4.63 5.04
C GLY A 59 -15.11 3.63 5.82
N THR A 60 -15.38 2.35 5.62
CA THR A 60 -14.74 1.27 6.36
C THR A 60 -14.22 0.20 5.40
N MET A 61 -13.01 -0.28 5.66
CA MET A 61 -12.47 -1.50 5.04
C MET A 61 -12.53 -2.64 6.04
N LYS A 62 -12.98 -3.82 5.58
CA LYS A 62 -13.06 -5.04 6.37
C LYS A 62 -12.26 -6.12 5.68
N TRP A 63 -11.25 -6.62 6.34
CA TRP A 63 -10.55 -7.84 6.00
C TRP A 63 -11.30 -9.02 6.60
N LEU A 64 -11.74 -9.96 5.77
CA LEU A 64 -12.55 -11.11 6.20
C LEU A 64 -11.73 -12.41 6.24
N GLY A 65 -10.43 -12.30 6.07
CA GLY A 65 -9.50 -13.43 5.98
C GLY A 65 -9.32 -13.94 4.54
N GLY A 66 -8.21 -14.65 4.31
CA GLY A 66 -7.86 -15.20 2.99
C GLY A 66 -7.70 -14.12 1.92
N ASP A 67 -8.52 -14.16 0.87
CA ASP A 67 -8.55 -13.17 -0.23
C ASP A 67 -9.80 -12.27 -0.19
N LYS A 68 -10.51 -12.24 0.95
CA LYS A 68 -11.80 -11.56 1.07
C LYS A 68 -11.65 -10.19 1.73
N LEU A 69 -11.96 -9.16 0.96
CA LEU A 69 -11.97 -7.76 1.40
C LEU A 69 -13.35 -7.15 1.09
N GLU A 70 -13.90 -6.39 2.04
CA GLU A 70 -15.06 -5.53 1.83
C GLU A 70 -14.66 -4.08 2.04
N ARG A 71 -15.00 -3.21 1.09
CA ARG A 71 -14.83 -1.76 1.17
C ARG A 71 -16.20 -1.12 1.15
N ASP A 72 -16.60 -0.61 2.29
CA ASP A 72 -17.87 0.06 2.50
C ASP A 72 -17.64 1.57 2.44
N VAL A 73 -18.07 2.20 1.34
CA VAL A 73 -18.00 3.65 1.13
C VAL A 73 -19.27 4.29 1.65
N GLU A 74 -19.13 5.23 2.57
CA GLU A 74 -20.24 5.98 3.17
C GLU A 74 -20.41 7.36 2.52
N LYS A 75 -19.31 8.01 2.13
CA LYS A 75 -19.28 9.34 1.51
C LYS A 75 -18.38 9.36 0.30
N PRO A 76 -18.73 10.16 -0.74
CA PRO A 76 -19.89 11.05 -0.87
C PRO A 76 -21.18 10.32 -1.23
N TYR A 77 -21.13 9.07 -1.60
CA TYR A 77 -22.25 8.20 -1.93
C TYR A 77 -22.06 6.82 -1.30
N LYS A 78 -23.15 6.12 -1.03
CA LYS A 78 -23.07 4.76 -0.47
C LYS A 78 -22.76 3.75 -1.56
N ALA A 79 -21.69 2.99 -1.36
CA ALA A 79 -21.30 1.86 -2.23
C ALA A 79 -20.56 0.81 -1.40
N VAL A 80 -20.79 -0.46 -1.72
CA VAL A 80 -20.07 -1.58 -1.13
C VAL A 80 -19.34 -2.33 -2.23
N ALA A 81 -18.03 -2.43 -2.11
CA ALA A 81 -17.22 -3.28 -2.97
C ALA A 81 -16.77 -4.51 -2.17
N LYS A 82 -17.04 -5.70 -2.72
CA LYS A 82 -16.62 -6.98 -2.15
C LYS A 82 -15.65 -7.62 -3.12
N ILE A 83 -14.54 -8.09 -2.60
CA ILE A 83 -13.48 -8.73 -3.37
C ILE A 83 -13.20 -10.09 -2.72
N GLY A 84 -13.11 -11.12 -3.54
CA GLY A 84 -12.81 -12.48 -3.13
C GLY A 84 -12.96 -13.45 -4.27
N ASP A 85 -12.33 -14.61 -4.17
CA ASP A 85 -12.44 -15.70 -5.16
C ASP A 85 -12.15 -15.23 -6.61
N GLY A 86 -11.20 -14.28 -6.77
CA GLY A 86 -10.83 -13.71 -8.07
C GLY A 86 -11.87 -12.78 -8.70
N GLN A 87 -12.94 -12.44 -7.97
CA GLN A 87 -14.03 -11.58 -8.42
C GLN A 87 -14.08 -10.29 -7.60
N MET A 88 -14.61 -9.24 -8.20
CA MET A 88 -15.02 -8.01 -7.53
C MET A 88 -16.50 -7.77 -7.83
N SER A 89 -17.29 -7.51 -6.79
CA SER A 89 -18.66 -7.03 -6.92
C SER A 89 -18.78 -5.64 -6.34
N VAL A 90 -19.54 -4.77 -7.01
CA VAL A 90 -19.82 -3.40 -6.55
C VAL A 90 -21.33 -3.20 -6.52
N GLU A 91 -21.83 -2.84 -5.34
CA GLU A 91 -23.21 -2.48 -5.10
C GLU A 91 -23.29 -0.97 -4.84
N ARG A 92 -24.17 -0.29 -5.54
CA ARG A 92 -24.47 1.16 -5.33
C ARG A 92 -25.95 1.35 -5.18
N ALA A 93 -26.34 2.27 -4.30
CA ALA A 93 -27.75 2.60 -4.11
C ALA A 93 -28.40 3.00 -5.46
N GLY A 94 -29.53 2.36 -5.80
CA GLY A 94 -30.27 2.62 -7.04
C GLY A 94 -29.71 1.97 -8.31
N HIS A 95 -28.65 1.15 -8.20
CA HIS A 95 -28.08 0.43 -9.34
C HIS A 95 -28.03 -1.08 -9.05
N PRO A 96 -28.23 -1.95 -10.05
CA PRO A 96 -28.03 -3.38 -9.89
C PRO A 96 -26.56 -3.68 -9.55
N PRO A 97 -26.30 -4.70 -8.72
CA PRO A 97 -24.92 -5.13 -8.43
C PRO A 97 -24.17 -5.47 -9.72
N GLN A 98 -22.93 -5.02 -9.81
CA GLN A 98 -22.04 -5.33 -10.91
C GLN A 98 -20.92 -6.24 -10.42
N THR A 99 -20.75 -7.37 -11.07
CA THR A 99 -19.65 -8.31 -10.77
C THR A 99 -18.73 -8.43 -11.97
N MET A 100 -17.43 -8.42 -11.71
CA MET A 100 -16.40 -8.56 -12.74
C MET A 100 -15.19 -9.32 -12.21
N PRO A 101 -14.43 -10.02 -13.06
CA PRO A 101 -13.13 -10.56 -12.68
C PRO A 101 -12.18 -9.45 -12.22
N ILE A 102 -11.41 -9.69 -11.17
CA ILE A 102 -10.44 -8.70 -10.63
C ILE A 102 -9.37 -8.34 -11.66
N SER A 103 -9.09 -9.24 -12.61
CA SER A 103 -8.17 -8.99 -13.73
C SER A 103 -8.59 -7.83 -14.65
N ARG A 104 -9.86 -7.43 -14.63
CA ARG A 104 -10.35 -6.24 -15.35
C ARG A 104 -10.10 -4.93 -14.61
N ALA A 105 -9.69 -5.01 -13.35
CA ALA A 105 -9.36 -3.86 -12.51
C ALA A 105 -7.96 -4.07 -11.86
N PRO A 106 -6.88 -4.06 -12.66
CA PRO A 106 -5.55 -4.43 -12.18
C PRO A 106 -5.03 -3.55 -11.04
N GLN A 107 -5.40 -2.26 -10.98
CA GLN A 107 -5.06 -1.38 -9.86
C GLN A 107 -5.72 -1.88 -8.56
N MET A 108 -6.99 -2.29 -8.63
CA MET A 108 -7.70 -2.88 -7.48
C MET A 108 -7.09 -4.21 -7.07
N GLY A 109 -6.69 -5.03 -8.05
CA GLY A 109 -5.96 -6.27 -7.83
C GLY A 109 -4.64 -6.03 -7.07
N ALA A 110 -3.89 -5.00 -7.44
CA ALA A 110 -2.64 -4.62 -6.79
C ALA A 110 -2.86 -4.16 -5.35
N ILE A 111 -3.85 -3.28 -5.14
CA ILE A 111 -4.23 -2.82 -3.79
C ILE A 111 -4.61 -4.01 -2.93
N LEU A 112 -5.44 -4.92 -3.45
CA LEU A 112 -5.86 -6.11 -2.74
C LEU A 112 -4.69 -7.04 -2.42
N ALA A 113 -3.80 -7.28 -3.37
CA ALA A 113 -2.60 -8.09 -3.16
C ALA A 113 -1.71 -7.49 -2.06
N GLY A 114 -1.50 -6.16 -2.08
CA GLY A 114 -0.81 -5.43 -1.03
C GLY A 114 -1.48 -5.58 0.34
N PHE A 115 -2.79 -5.33 0.42
CA PHE A 115 -3.54 -5.49 1.68
C PHE A 115 -3.52 -6.92 2.20
N ARG A 116 -3.75 -7.89 1.32
CA ARG A 116 -3.75 -9.30 1.67
C ARG A 116 -2.39 -9.76 2.23
N ALA A 117 -1.32 -9.33 1.62
CA ALA A 117 0.02 -9.65 2.07
C ALA A 117 0.37 -8.93 3.39
N LEU A 118 -0.01 -7.66 3.52
CA LEU A 118 0.19 -6.87 4.74
C LEU A 118 -0.61 -7.43 5.91
N LEU A 119 -1.90 -7.72 5.73
CA LEU A 119 -2.78 -8.18 6.82
C LEU A 119 -2.68 -9.70 7.03
N GLY A 120 -2.42 -10.47 6.00
CA GLY A 120 -2.25 -11.92 6.05
C GLY A 120 -0.87 -12.38 6.51
N GLY A 121 0.13 -11.49 6.53
CA GLY A 121 1.51 -11.82 6.86
C GLY A 121 2.18 -12.75 5.84
N ASP A 122 1.60 -12.90 4.64
CA ASP A 122 2.15 -13.74 3.57
C ASP A 122 3.25 -13.00 2.82
N THR A 123 4.43 -12.99 3.44
CA THR A 123 5.63 -12.37 2.87
C THR A 123 6.06 -12.99 1.54
N GLN A 124 5.78 -14.29 1.33
CA GLN A 124 6.14 -14.98 0.10
C GLN A 124 5.22 -14.57 -1.06
N ALA A 125 3.91 -14.46 -0.81
CA ALA A 125 2.97 -13.95 -1.81
C ALA A 125 3.33 -12.50 -2.19
N LEU A 126 3.65 -11.66 -1.21
CA LEU A 126 4.07 -10.28 -1.47
C LEU A 126 5.33 -10.22 -2.32
N ALA A 127 6.36 -11.01 -1.98
CA ALA A 127 7.64 -11.04 -2.70
C ALA A 127 7.55 -11.62 -4.13
N ARG A 128 6.50 -12.40 -4.44
CA ARG A 128 6.25 -12.86 -5.82
C ARG A 128 5.77 -11.72 -6.71
N ASP A 129 4.87 -10.90 -6.18
CA ASP A 129 4.17 -9.88 -6.97
C ASP A 129 4.88 -8.52 -6.92
N PHE A 130 5.65 -8.27 -5.84
CA PHE A 130 6.33 -6.99 -5.59
C PHE A 130 7.78 -7.17 -5.16
N GLU A 131 8.60 -6.20 -5.53
CA GLU A 131 9.84 -5.90 -4.82
C GLU A 131 9.48 -5.06 -3.61
N VAL A 132 9.94 -5.51 -2.42
CA VAL A 132 9.63 -4.87 -1.14
C VAL A 132 10.88 -4.23 -0.58
N GLN A 133 10.81 -2.92 -0.35
CA GLN A 133 11.84 -2.16 0.36
C GLN A 133 11.25 -1.63 1.66
N ALA A 134 12.05 -1.63 2.72
CA ALA A 134 11.64 -1.11 4.02
C ALA A 134 12.65 -0.06 4.49
N ASP A 135 12.12 1.07 4.95
CA ASP A 135 12.89 2.17 5.52
C ASP A 135 12.39 2.49 6.92
N GLY A 136 13.29 3.07 7.75
CA GLY A 136 12.97 3.48 9.12
C GLY A 136 13.34 2.44 10.16
N ASN A 137 12.45 2.23 11.12
CA ASN A 137 12.60 1.28 12.22
C ASN A 137 11.22 0.75 12.65
N PRO A 138 11.14 -0.26 13.54
CA PRO A 138 9.85 -0.84 13.93
C PRO A 138 8.83 0.12 14.56
N ALA A 139 9.25 1.28 15.11
CA ALA A 139 8.34 2.28 15.65
C ALA A 139 7.81 3.24 14.56
N HIS A 140 8.60 3.49 13.52
CA HIS A 140 8.26 4.31 12.36
C HIS A 140 8.83 3.67 11.11
N TRP A 141 7.98 3.15 10.26
CA TRP A 141 8.40 2.41 9.09
C TRP A 141 7.64 2.83 7.82
N VAL A 142 8.31 2.66 6.72
CA VAL A 142 7.75 2.81 5.38
C VAL A 142 8.06 1.55 4.60
N LEU A 143 7.05 0.93 4.01
CA LEU A 143 7.20 -0.15 3.05
C LEU A 143 6.91 0.40 1.65
N THR A 144 7.83 0.22 0.73
CA THR A 144 7.65 0.53 -0.69
C THR A 144 7.54 -0.77 -1.46
N LEU A 145 6.40 -0.95 -2.14
CA LEU A 145 6.09 -2.11 -2.95
C LEU A 145 6.15 -1.69 -4.42
N THR A 146 7.13 -2.23 -5.16
CA THR A 146 7.28 -1.99 -6.60
C THR A 146 6.81 -3.24 -7.36
N PRO A 147 5.84 -3.13 -8.28
CA PRO A 147 5.34 -4.28 -9.03
C PRO A 147 6.45 -5.02 -9.80
N ARG A 148 6.37 -6.36 -9.86
CA ARG A 148 7.30 -7.18 -10.65
C ARG A 148 6.80 -7.49 -12.04
N SER A 149 5.48 -7.76 -12.19
CA SER A 149 4.90 -8.10 -13.48
C SER A 149 4.79 -6.87 -14.39
N ASP A 150 5.05 -7.03 -15.67
CA ASP A 150 4.96 -5.93 -16.64
C ASP A 150 3.52 -5.43 -16.79
N GLU A 151 2.53 -6.30 -16.69
CA GLU A 151 1.12 -5.92 -16.75
C GLU A 151 0.78 -4.89 -15.66
N LEU A 152 1.27 -5.11 -14.43
CA LEU A 152 1.03 -4.21 -13.32
C LEU A 152 1.88 -2.94 -13.40
N LYS A 153 3.14 -3.03 -13.84
CA LYS A 153 4.03 -1.89 -14.06
C LYS A 153 3.50 -0.87 -15.06
N HIS A 154 2.69 -1.30 -16.03
CA HIS A 154 2.06 -0.38 -16.98
C HIS A 154 1.03 0.55 -16.33
N ARG A 155 0.56 0.25 -15.12
CA ARG A 155 -0.49 1.02 -14.44
C ARG A 155 -0.08 1.52 -13.07
N VAL A 156 0.71 0.74 -12.35
CA VAL A 156 1.12 1.03 -10.97
C VAL A 156 2.63 1.23 -10.93
N GLN A 157 3.05 2.42 -10.52
CA GLN A 157 4.45 2.73 -10.30
C GLN A 157 4.92 2.14 -8.96
N SER A 158 4.18 2.41 -7.89
CA SER A 158 4.48 1.91 -6.54
C SER A 158 3.26 1.98 -5.62
N ILE A 159 3.30 1.15 -4.58
CA ILE A 159 2.44 1.29 -3.40
C ILE A 159 3.35 1.58 -2.22
N VAL A 160 3.12 2.68 -1.51
CA VAL A 160 3.88 3.07 -0.32
C VAL A 160 2.96 2.94 0.88
N VAL A 161 3.39 2.23 1.91
CA VAL A 161 2.65 2.06 3.16
C VAL A 161 3.48 2.66 4.29
N ASP A 162 2.95 3.71 4.89
CA ASP A 162 3.49 4.30 6.11
C ASP A 162 2.82 3.68 7.34
N GLY A 163 3.59 3.38 8.38
CA GLY A 163 3.02 2.82 9.60
C GLY A 163 3.86 3.07 10.84
N ARG A 164 3.27 2.75 11.97
CA ARG A 164 3.88 2.85 13.29
C ARG A 164 3.59 1.60 14.08
N ASP A 165 4.60 1.10 14.79
CA ASP A 165 4.51 -0.11 15.59
C ASP A 165 3.92 -1.29 14.79
N ASP A 166 2.70 -1.70 15.12
CA ASP A 166 1.97 -2.80 14.47
C ASP A 166 0.82 -2.34 13.58
N ALA A 167 0.72 -1.03 13.27
CA ALA A 167 -0.42 -0.47 12.55
C ALA A 167 0.00 0.31 11.30
N PRO A 168 -0.51 -0.07 10.10
CA PRO A 168 -0.50 0.79 8.92
C PRO A 168 -1.34 2.05 9.20
N ARG A 169 -0.82 3.20 8.80
CA ARG A 169 -1.49 4.50 8.97
C ARG A 169 -1.93 5.11 7.66
N CYS A 170 -1.12 4.92 6.62
CA CYS A 170 -1.40 5.43 5.29
C CYS A 170 -1.00 4.39 4.24
N MET A 171 -1.71 4.46 3.12
CA MET A 171 -1.29 3.80 1.91
C MET A 171 -1.36 4.81 0.76
N THR A 172 -0.28 4.94 0.01
CA THR A 172 -0.20 5.77 -1.19
C THR A 172 -0.02 4.88 -2.40
N LEU A 173 -0.96 4.93 -3.34
CA LEU A 173 -0.84 4.33 -4.65
C LEU A 173 -0.36 5.40 -5.63
N ASN A 174 0.78 5.17 -6.27
CA ASN A 174 1.29 5.99 -7.35
C ASN A 174 1.05 5.26 -8.68
N GLU A 175 0.34 5.89 -9.59
CA GLU A 175 0.04 5.36 -10.91
C GLU A 175 1.02 5.93 -11.96
N THR A 176 1.21 5.22 -13.05
CA THR A 176 2.22 5.58 -14.07
C THR A 176 1.84 6.79 -14.90
N ASP A 177 0.55 7.15 -14.94
CA ASP A 177 0.02 8.35 -15.59
C ASP A 177 0.14 9.62 -14.74
N GLY A 178 0.75 9.50 -13.54
CA GLY A 178 0.93 10.60 -12.59
C GLY A 178 -0.21 10.76 -11.59
N ASP A 179 -1.27 9.97 -11.71
CA ASP A 179 -2.34 9.95 -10.75
C ASP A 179 -1.86 9.36 -9.40
N THR A 180 -2.39 9.88 -8.31
CA THR A 180 -2.00 9.43 -6.96
C THR A 180 -3.24 9.29 -6.08
N THR A 181 -3.30 8.21 -5.34
CA THR A 181 -4.33 8.00 -4.32
C THR A 181 -3.68 7.82 -2.95
N ILE A 182 -4.06 8.64 -1.97
CA ILE A 182 -3.60 8.55 -0.58
C ILE A 182 -4.77 8.11 0.28
N THR A 183 -4.62 6.99 0.96
CA THR A 183 -5.60 6.44 1.90
C THR A 183 -5.09 6.60 3.32
N LEU A 184 -5.76 7.42 4.12
CA LEU A 184 -5.57 7.53 5.57
C LEU A 184 -6.34 6.40 6.25
N LEU A 185 -5.76 5.75 7.25
CA LEU A 185 -6.30 4.58 7.92
C LEU A 185 -6.46 4.81 9.44
N GLY A 186 -7.48 4.20 10.03
CA GLY A 186 -7.70 4.16 11.47
C GLY A 186 -7.73 5.53 12.10
N ALA A 187 -6.93 5.75 13.13
CA ALA A 187 -6.92 7.00 13.88
C ALA A 187 -6.67 8.26 13.04
N LEU A 188 -5.98 8.16 11.88
CA LEU A 188 -5.85 9.29 10.96
C LEU A 188 -7.14 9.56 10.20
N ALA A 189 -7.84 8.52 9.79
CA ALA A 189 -9.16 8.66 9.16
C ALA A 189 -10.20 9.21 10.15
N ASP A 190 -10.16 8.77 11.40
CA ASP A 190 -11.07 9.22 12.45
C ASP A 190 -10.92 10.72 12.77
N LYS A 191 -9.70 11.26 12.65
CA LYS A 191 -9.45 12.71 12.80
C LYS A 191 -10.08 13.55 11.68
N GLY A 192 -10.36 12.94 10.53
CA GLY A 192 -10.92 13.61 9.37
C GLY A 192 -9.96 14.55 8.65
N LEU A 193 -10.43 15.11 7.54
CA LEU A 193 -9.69 16.12 6.78
C LEU A 193 -10.23 17.52 7.12
N ARG A 194 -9.33 18.49 7.24
CA ARG A 194 -9.69 19.89 7.52
C ARG A 194 -10.18 20.65 6.26
N SER A 195 -9.93 20.10 5.08
CA SER A 195 -10.26 20.72 3.79
C SER A 195 -11.02 19.74 2.90
N THR A 196 -11.95 20.25 2.12
CA THR A 196 -12.68 19.52 1.09
C THR A 196 -11.92 19.43 -0.23
N ALA A 197 -10.81 20.17 -0.35
CA ALA A 197 -9.87 20.12 -1.49
C ALA A 197 -8.43 20.24 -0.98
N PRO A 198 -7.93 19.25 -0.20
CA PRO A 198 -6.59 19.30 0.35
C PRO A 198 -5.55 19.16 -0.75
N GLN A 199 -4.41 19.84 -0.59
CA GLN A 199 -3.25 19.62 -1.44
C GLN A 199 -2.62 18.25 -1.14
N GLN A 200 -2.10 17.58 -2.17
CA GLN A 200 -1.47 16.27 -2.05
C GLN A 200 -0.34 16.26 -1.02
N SER A 201 0.53 17.28 -1.04
CA SER A 201 1.63 17.42 -0.08
C SER A 201 1.15 17.52 1.38
N ALA A 202 0.01 18.21 1.61
CA ALA A 202 -0.57 18.33 2.94
C ALA A 202 -1.13 16.99 3.45
N VAL A 203 -1.79 16.21 2.59
CA VAL A 203 -2.28 14.87 2.96
C VAL A 203 -1.11 13.91 3.20
N ALA A 204 -0.10 13.92 2.32
CA ALA A 204 1.10 13.12 2.49
C ALA A 204 1.88 13.48 3.78
N ALA A 205 1.82 14.74 4.22
CA ALA A 205 2.43 15.15 5.49
C ALA A 205 1.73 14.52 6.70
N LEU A 206 0.41 14.26 6.65
CA LEU A 206 -0.30 13.57 7.74
C LEU A 206 0.19 12.14 7.96
N CYS A 207 0.68 11.48 6.90
CA CYS A 207 1.22 10.13 6.99
C CYS A 207 2.54 10.10 7.77
N ARG A 208 3.40 11.10 7.54
CA ARG A 208 4.75 11.19 8.13
C ARG A 208 4.79 11.83 9.50
N ASN A 209 3.88 12.79 9.75
CA ASN A 209 3.89 13.60 10.97
C ASN A 209 2.86 13.06 11.97
N ASP A 210 3.33 12.65 13.14
CA ASP A 210 2.74 12.58 14.49
C ASP A 210 3.64 11.80 15.43
#